data_55371f87bdbfea35fe11ff4311056000
#
_entry.id   55371f87bdbfea35fe11ff4311056000
#
_cell.length_a   1.000
_cell.length_b   1.000
_cell.length_c   1.000
_cell.angle_alpha   90.00
_cell.angle_beta   90.00
_cell.angle_gamma   90.00
#
_symmetry.space_group_name_H-M   'P 1'
#
loop_
_entity.id
_entity.type
_entity.pdbx_description
1 polymer ?
#
loop_
_entity_poly.entity_id
_entity_poly.type
_entity_poly.pdbx_seq_one_letter_code
_entity_poly.pdbx_strand_id
1 'polypeptide(L)'
;MLQKEGQVRIPAGCAISGIFHKDGARENGTRIIDSIRTMHDRSNGLGGGFAGYGIYPQYKDYYALHIFYDDTAARKTCEDFLEEHFDIVNLSKIPTRKIPAITDEPMIWRYFVRPLHTKLESSQLDEREFTSRCVIRINAEIEGAFVF
;
A
#
# COMPACT_ATOMS: atom_id res chain seq x y z
N MET A 1 -25.46 15.25 -6.07
CA MET A 1 -26.78 14.78 -5.59
C MET A 1 -26.57 14.13 -4.23
N LEU A 2 -27.10 14.71 -3.16
CA LEU A 2 -27.09 14.11 -1.84
C LEU A 2 -28.08 12.93 -1.84
N GLN A 3 -27.59 11.71 -1.64
CA GLN A 3 -28.49 10.56 -1.45
C GLN A 3 -29.30 10.77 -0.16
N LYS A 4 -30.61 10.63 -0.26
CA LYS A 4 -31.47 10.65 0.91
C LYS A 4 -31.20 9.40 1.76
N GLU A 5 -31.14 9.61 3.08
CA GLU A 5 -31.06 8.55 4.06
C GLU A 5 -32.20 7.53 3.83
N GLY A 6 -31.87 6.24 3.77
CA GLY A 6 -32.85 5.18 3.53
C GLY A 6 -32.96 4.66 2.09
N GLN A 7 -32.26 5.20 1.13
CA GLN A 7 -32.16 4.56 -0.20
C GLN A 7 -31.33 3.30 -0.14
N VAL A 8 -31.91 2.16 -0.51
CA VAL A 8 -31.18 0.90 -0.68
C VAL A 8 -30.12 1.12 -1.76
N ARG A 9 -28.85 1.08 -1.38
CA ARG A 9 -27.74 1.02 -2.34
C ARG A 9 -27.85 -0.30 -3.09
N ILE A 10 -28.08 -0.24 -4.38
CA ILE A 10 -27.83 -1.38 -5.24
C ILE A 10 -26.33 -1.59 -5.25
N PRO A 11 -25.81 -2.73 -4.77
CA PRO A 11 -24.37 -2.97 -4.80
C PRO A 11 -23.92 -2.97 -6.26
N ALA A 12 -23.22 -1.93 -6.66
CA ALA A 12 -22.54 -1.92 -7.94
C ALA A 12 -21.39 -2.94 -7.89
N GLY A 13 -21.17 -3.65 -8.96
CA GLY A 13 -20.05 -4.58 -9.07
C GLY A 13 -18.70 -3.85 -9.00
N CYS A 14 -17.66 -4.56 -8.58
CA CYS A 14 -16.29 -4.09 -8.72
C CYS A 14 -15.83 -4.13 -10.17
N ALA A 15 -14.95 -3.21 -10.55
CA ALA A 15 -14.27 -3.21 -11.84
C ALA A 15 -12.74 -3.25 -11.62
N ILE A 16 -12.06 -4.04 -12.43
CA ILE A 16 -10.60 -4.12 -12.45
C ILE A 16 -10.15 -3.91 -13.88
N SER A 17 -9.12 -3.10 -14.06
CA SER A 17 -8.42 -2.91 -15.32
C SER A 17 -6.93 -3.14 -15.10
N GLY A 18 -6.24 -3.73 -16.08
CA GLY A 18 -4.82 -4.03 -15.98
C GLY A 18 -4.10 -3.88 -17.32
N ILE A 19 -2.86 -3.44 -17.27
CA ILE A 19 -1.96 -3.36 -18.42
C ILE A 19 -0.69 -4.14 -18.06
N PHE A 20 -0.29 -5.02 -18.97
CA PHE A 20 0.94 -5.79 -18.85
C PHE A 20 1.77 -5.64 -20.12
N HIS A 21 3.02 -5.20 -19.96
CA HIS A 21 3.99 -5.09 -21.05
C HIS A 21 4.86 -6.34 -21.13
N LYS A 22 4.68 -7.13 -22.17
CA LYS A 22 5.43 -8.38 -22.38
C LYS A 22 6.91 -8.18 -22.64
N ASP A 23 7.27 -7.03 -23.18
CA ASP A 23 8.64 -6.60 -23.49
C ASP A 23 9.33 -5.87 -22.34
N GLY A 24 8.65 -5.75 -21.19
CA GLY A 24 9.16 -5.01 -20.02
C GLY A 24 9.16 -3.49 -20.20
N ALA A 25 8.48 -2.96 -21.23
CA ALA A 25 8.38 -1.52 -21.42
C ALA A 25 7.72 -0.85 -20.22
N ARG A 26 8.16 0.37 -19.94
CA ARG A 26 7.62 1.20 -18.86
C ARG A 26 6.83 2.36 -19.45
N GLU A 27 5.70 2.63 -18.86
CA GLU A 27 4.90 3.80 -19.20
C GLU A 27 4.40 4.51 -17.92
N ASN A 28 3.94 5.73 -18.07
CA ASN A 28 3.27 6.43 -16.97
C ASN A 28 1.86 5.85 -16.75
N GLY A 29 1.24 6.21 -15.63
CA GLY A 29 -0.07 5.69 -15.23
C GLY A 29 -1.27 6.22 -16.04
N THR A 30 -1.08 7.04 -17.07
CA THR A 30 -2.19 7.69 -17.79
C THR A 30 -3.12 6.66 -18.42
N ARG A 31 -2.58 5.69 -19.14
CA ARG A 31 -3.41 4.69 -19.85
C ARG A 31 -4.21 3.81 -18.90
N ILE A 32 -3.65 3.38 -17.79
CA ILE A 32 -4.38 2.56 -16.81
C ILE A 32 -5.44 3.39 -16.07
N ILE A 33 -5.15 4.65 -15.77
CA ILE A 33 -6.13 5.58 -15.19
C ILE A 33 -7.29 5.83 -16.16
N ASP A 34 -7.01 6.09 -17.42
CA ASP A 34 -8.04 6.29 -18.44
C ASP A 34 -8.88 5.02 -18.65
N SER A 35 -8.25 3.86 -18.61
CA SER A 35 -8.94 2.57 -18.72
C SER A 35 -9.91 2.35 -17.57
N ILE A 36 -9.50 2.56 -16.31
CA ILE A 36 -10.39 2.35 -15.16
C ILE A 36 -11.48 3.43 -15.05
N ARG A 37 -11.22 4.63 -15.56
CA ARG A 37 -12.20 5.73 -15.58
C ARG A 37 -13.48 5.36 -16.33
N THR A 38 -13.39 4.56 -17.38
CA THR A 38 -14.56 4.08 -18.14
C THR A 38 -15.47 3.17 -17.34
N MET A 39 -14.98 2.65 -16.21
CA MET A 39 -15.73 1.76 -15.31
C MET A 39 -16.47 2.51 -14.18
N HIS A 40 -16.57 3.84 -14.27
CA HIS A 40 -17.17 4.68 -13.24
C HIS A 40 -18.59 4.23 -12.84
N ASP A 41 -19.42 3.85 -13.80
CA ASP A 41 -20.81 3.44 -13.55
C ASP A 41 -20.92 2.12 -12.77
N ARG A 42 -19.84 1.36 -12.70
CA ARG A 42 -19.75 0.11 -11.92
C ARG A 42 -19.23 0.32 -10.51
N SER A 43 -18.83 1.54 -10.17
CA SER A 43 -18.33 1.86 -8.84
C SER A 43 -19.49 2.11 -7.87
N ASN A 44 -19.36 1.56 -6.65
CA ASN A 44 -20.29 1.89 -5.55
C ASN A 44 -19.92 3.18 -4.82
N GLY A 45 -18.85 3.86 -5.23
CA GLY A 45 -18.35 5.09 -4.63
C GLY A 45 -17.65 4.92 -3.27
N LEU A 46 -17.38 3.70 -2.84
CA LEU A 46 -16.71 3.43 -1.54
C LEU A 46 -15.20 3.50 -1.62
N GLY A 47 -14.63 3.45 -2.80
CA GLY A 47 -13.19 3.56 -2.96
C GLY A 47 -12.69 3.08 -4.30
N GLY A 48 -11.42 3.30 -4.53
CA GLY A 48 -10.68 2.83 -5.69
C GLY A 48 -9.19 2.80 -5.37
N GLY A 49 -8.44 2.07 -6.16
CA GLY A 49 -7.02 1.94 -5.94
C GLY A 49 -6.25 1.80 -7.25
N PHE A 50 -4.96 2.00 -7.15
CA PHE A 50 -4.01 1.86 -8.24
C PHE A 50 -2.79 1.10 -7.73
N ALA A 51 -2.37 0.07 -8.45
CA ALA A 51 -1.14 -0.65 -8.18
C ALA A 51 -0.23 -0.62 -9.40
N GLY A 52 1.06 -0.49 -9.17
CA GLY A 52 2.05 -0.51 -10.22
C GLY A 52 3.29 -1.31 -9.82
N TYR A 53 3.84 -2.05 -10.77
CA TYR A 53 5.09 -2.78 -10.58
C TYR A 53 6.24 -2.12 -11.33
N GLY A 54 7.45 -2.26 -10.81
CA GLY A 54 8.64 -1.70 -11.44
C GLY A 54 8.72 -0.18 -11.41
N ILE A 55 7.97 0.48 -10.53
CA ILE A 55 7.96 1.94 -10.39
C ILE A 55 9.32 2.45 -9.89
N TYR A 56 10.01 1.66 -9.08
CA TYR A 56 11.28 2.03 -8.43
C TYR A 56 12.41 1.12 -8.89
N PRO A 57 12.95 1.29 -10.10
CA PRO A 57 13.97 0.39 -10.65
C PRO A 57 15.25 0.31 -9.81
N GLN A 58 15.60 1.39 -9.11
CA GLN A 58 16.75 1.45 -8.22
C GLN A 58 16.58 0.60 -6.95
N TYR A 59 15.34 0.23 -6.61
CA TYR A 59 15.01 -0.60 -5.44
C TYR A 59 14.40 -1.95 -5.82
N LYS A 60 14.71 -2.45 -7.03
CA LYS A 60 14.14 -3.70 -7.57
C LYS A 60 14.42 -4.94 -6.71
N ASP A 61 15.50 -4.91 -5.93
CA ASP A 61 15.96 -6.01 -5.07
C ASP A 61 15.52 -5.85 -3.60
N TYR A 62 14.58 -4.93 -3.34
CA TYR A 62 14.06 -4.62 -2.01
C TYR A 62 12.54 -4.76 -1.98
N TYR A 63 12.00 -5.05 -0.80
CA TYR A 63 10.56 -4.97 -0.57
C TYR A 63 10.16 -3.51 -0.37
N ALA A 64 9.09 -3.10 -1.03
CA ALA A 64 8.50 -1.79 -0.86
C ALA A 64 7.28 -1.93 0.04
N LEU A 65 7.39 -1.53 1.30
CA LEU A 65 6.28 -1.52 2.24
C LEU A 65 5.65 -0.13 2.26
N HIS A 66 4.35 -0.08 2.00
CA HIS A 66 3.55 1.12 2.13
C HIS A 66 2.73 1.00 3.40
N ILE A 67 2.82 1.97 4.29
CA ILE A 67 2.23 1.88 5.61
C ILE A 67 1.39 3.12 5.90
N PHE A 68 0.14 2.90 6.28
CA PHE A 68 -0.71 3.91 6.90
C PHE A 68 -0.43 3.97 8.39
N TYR A 69 -0.41 5.19 8.92
CA TYR A 69 -0.32 5.43 10.35
C TYR A 69 -1.40 6.42 10.78
N ASP A 70 -2.08 6.10 11.86
CA ASP A 70 -3.05 7.00 12.46
C ASP A 70 -2.36 8.19 13.12
N ASP A 71 -1.23 7.93 13.79
CA ASP A 71 -0.47 8.96 14.48
C ASP A 71 1.05 8.69 14.50
N THR A 72 1.79 9.60 15.13
CA THR A 72 3.25 9.50 15.25
C THR A 72 3.72 8.42 16.24
N ALA A 73 2.90 8.05 17.20
CA ALA A 73 3.24 7.00 18.17
C ALA A 73 3.18 5.62 17.49
N ALA A 74 2.10 5.35 16.73
CA ALA A 74 1.95 4.16 15.91
C ALA A 74 3.10 4.03 14.91
N ARG A 75 3.47 5.15 14.25
CA ARG A 75 4.62 5.18 13.35
C ARG A 75 5.91 4.78 14.07
N LYS A 76 6.18 5.39 15.24
CA LYS A 76 7.40 5.07 15.96
C LYS A 76 7.46 3.60 16.35
N THR A 77 6.39 3.06 16.91
CA THR A 77 6.32 1.63 17.28
C THR A 77 6.56 0.72 16.07
N CYS A 78 5.99 1.06 14.92
CA CYS A 78 6.18 0.29 13.70
C CYS A 78 7.61 0.43 13.15
N GLU A 79 8.20 1.62 13.19
CA GLU A 79 9.60 1.83 12.79
C GLU A 79 10.57 1.05 13.69
N ASP A 80 10.36 1.04 15.02
CA ASP A 80 11.15 0.23 15.95
C ASP A 80 11.05 -1.28 15.59
N PHE A 81 9.85 -1.76 15.22
CA PHE A 81 9.66 -3.13 14.72
C PHE A 81 10.38 -3.37 13.39
N LEU A 82 10.29 -2.44 12.46
CA LEU A 82 10.96 -2.57 11.17
C LEU A 82 12.49 -2.63 11.34
N GLU A 83 13.07 -1.75 12.16
CA GLU A 83 14.50 -1.73 12.44
C GLU A 83 14.99 -3.00 13.11
N GLU A 84 14.16 -3.64 13.93
CA GLU A 84 14.48 -4.94 14.54
C GLU A 84 14.55 -6.08 13.52
N HIS A 85 13.77 -6.03 12.44
CA HIS A 85 13.59 -7.16 11.51
C HIS A 85 14.21 -6.93 10.14
N PHE A 86 14.43 -5.68 9.75
CA PHE A 86 14.85 -5.29 8.41
C PHE A 86 15.99 -4.27 8.42
N ASP A 87 16.79 -4.31 7.36
CA ASP A 87 17.63 -3.20 6.96
C ASP A 87 16.79 -2.22 6.12
N ILE A 88 16.63 -0.99 6.61
CA ILE A 88 15.86 0.06 5.94
C ILE A 88 16.81 0.89 5.08
N VAL A 89 16.76 0.67 3.77
CA VAL A 89 17.67 1.34 2.81
C VAL A 89 17.21 2.74 2.46
N ASN A 90 15.89 2.94 2.45
CA ASN A 90 15.29 4.24 2.19
C ASN A 90 13.88 4.30 2.79
N LEU A 91 13.51 5.47 3.24
CA LEU A 91 12.16 5.75 3.70
C LEU A 91 11.73 7.15 3.24
N SER A 92 10.46 7.30 2.93
CA SER A 92 9.91 8.58 2.51
C SER A 92 8.42 8.69 2.79
N LYS A 93 7.99 9.89 3.19
CA LYS A 93 6.56 10.18 3.25
C LYS A 93 5.99 10.22 1.84
N ILE A 94 4.86 9.55 1.62
CA ILE A 94 4.16 9.60 0.34
C ILE A 94 3.39 10.93 0.26
N PRO A 95 3.60 11.71 -0.82
CA PRO A 95 2.85 12.95 -0.99
C PRO A 95 1.38 12.66 -1.22
N THR A 96 0.53 13.32 -0.47
CA THR A 96 -0.93 13.24 -0.58
C THR A 96 -1.51 14.60 -0.97
N ARG A 97 -2.67 14.59 -1.62
CA ARG A 97 -3.45 15.81 -1.89
C ARG A 97 -4.55 15.92 -0.85
N LYS A 98 -4.62 17.06 -0.16
CA LYS A 98 -5.77 17.34 0.71
C LYS A 98 -7.05 17.41 -0.09
N ILE A 99 -8.04 16.64 0.35
CA ILE A 99 -9.38 16.63 -0.21
C ILE A 99 -10.35 17.02 0.92
N PRO A 100 -11.18 18.07 0.75
CA PRO A 100 -12.06 18.56 1.82
C PRO A 100 -13.03 17.52 2.40
N ALA A 101 -13.35 16.48 1.62
CA ALA A 101 -14.21 15.40 2.04
C ALA A 101 -13.54 14.37 2.97
N ILE A 102 -12.20 14.41 3.07
CA ILE A 102 -11.41 13.53 3.95
C ILE A 102 -10.91 14.39 5.10
N THR A 103 -11.49 14.19 6.27
CA THR A 103 -11.22 14.99 7.48
C THR A 103 -10.16 14.38 8.38
N ASP A 104 -9.93 13.08 8.24
CA ASP A 104 -8.98 12.31 9.04
C ASP A 104 -8.04 11.53 8.09
N GLU A 105 -7.03 12.24 7.60
CA GLU A 105 -6.06 11.66 6.67
C GLU A 105 -4.99 10.88 7.44
N PRO A 106 -4.79 9.58 7.15
CA PRO A 106 -3.67 8.84 7.71
C PRO A 106 -2.34 9.38 7.18
N MET A 107 -1.29 9.24 7.97
CA MET A 107 0.07 9.45 7.48
C MET A 107 0.49 8.26 6.63
N ILE A 108 0.95 8.49 5.40
CA ILE A 108 1.36 7.41 4.50
C ILE A 108 2.86 7.48 4.28
N TRP A 109 3.54 6.37 4.60
CA TRP A 109 4.98 6.24 4.42
C TRP A 109 5.32 5.03 3.58
N ARG A 110 6.44 5.12 2.90
CA ARG A 110 7.03 4.04 2.11
C ARG A 110 8.42 3.74 2.63
N TYR A 111 8.68 2.44 2.81
CA TYR A 111 9.96 1.91 3.23
C TYR A 111 10.46 0.93 2.18
N PHE A 112 11.74 1.06 1.79
CA PHE A 112 12.42 0.03 1.02
C PHE A 112 13.29 -0.76 1.99
N VAL A 113 12.98 -2.05 2.13
CA VAL A 113 13.54 -2.89 3.18
C VAL A 113 14.08 -4.21 2.63
N ARG A 114 15.03 -4.77 3.37
CA ARG A 114 15.50 -6.14 3.20
C ARG A 114 15.54 -6.81 4.57
N PRO A 115 15.08 -8.07 4.72
CA PRO A 115 15.22 -8.79 5.97
C PRO A 115 16.66 -8.81 6.48
N LEU A 116 16.85 -8.61 7.79
CA LEU A 116 18.15 -8.79 8.42
C LEU A 116 18.56 -10.25 8.31
N HIS A 117 19.78 -10.52 7.86
CA HIS A 117 20.32 -11.87 7.66
C HIS A 117 20.20 -12.73 8.94
N THR A 118 20.54 -12.17 10.08
CA THR A 118 20.46 -12.84 11.38
C THR A 118 19.04 -13.26 11.76
N LYS A 119 18.05 -12.43 11.43
CA LYS A 119 16.62 -12.72 11.69
C LYS A 119 16.10 -13.76 10.71
N LEU A 120 16.51 -13.66 9.45
CA LEU A 120 16.12 -14.61 8.42
C LEU A 120 16.66 -16.02 8.74
N GLU A 121 17.94 -16.16 9.05
CA GLU A 121 18.55 -17.44 9.44
C GLU A 121 17.88 -18.06 10.67
N SER A 122 17.65 -17.26 11.72
CA SER A 122 17.01 -17.75 12.94
C SER A 122 15.57 -18.20 12.74
N SER A 123 14.88 -17.63 11.75
CA SER A 123 13.48 -17.97 11.44
C SER A 123 13.31 -19.28 10.69
N GLN A 124 14.35 -19.75 10.00
CA GLN A 124 14.30 -20.89 9.07
C GLN A 124 13.28 -20.72 7.92
N LEU A 125 12.92 -19.49 7.59
CA LEU A 125 11.97 -19.15 6.53
C LEU A 125 12.74 -18.65 5.30
N ASP A 126 12.10 -18.72 4.13
CA ASP A 126 12.57 -17.95 3.01
C ASP A 126 12.26 -16.45 3.20
N GLU A 127 12.96 -15.61 2.45
CA GLU A 127 12.90 -14.16 2.57
C GLU A 127 11.47 -13.61 2.35
N ARG A 128 10.74 -14.20 1.40
CA ARG A 128 9.38 -13.78 1.07
C ARG A 128 8.39 -14.15 2.18
N GLU A 129 8.49 -15.35 2.71
CA GLU A 129 7.64 -15.80 3.80
C GLU A 129 7.93 -15.01 5.09
N PHE A 130 9.21 -14.78 5.40
CA PHE A 130 9.60 -13.96 6.53
C PHE A 130 8.99 -12.55 6.44
N THR A 131 9.14 -11.89 5.28
CA THR A 131 8.57 -10.56 5.05
C THR A 131 7.05 -10.56 5.19
N SER A 132 6.37 -11.56 4.60
CA SER A 132 4.92 -11.69 4.70
C SER A 132 4.44 -11.86 6.15
N ARG A 133 5.15 -12.65 6.95
CA ARG A 133 4.83 -12.82 8.38
C ARG A 133 5.03 -11.52 9.17
N CYS A 134 6.10 -10.77 8.88
CA CYS A 134 6.30 -9.46 9.49
C CYS A 134 5.16 -8.48 9.14
N VAL A 135 4.72 -8.44 7.89
CA VAL A 135 3.56 -7.63 7.46
C VAL A 135 2.29 -8.01 8.24
N ILE A 136 2.01 -9.32 8.34
CA ILE A 136 0.85 -9.80 9.11
C ILE A 136 0.96 -9.38 10.58
N ARG A 137 2.14 -9.50 11.18
CA ARG A 137 2.36 -9.10 12.58
C ARG A 137 2.15 -7.60 12.78
N ILE A 138 2.69 -6.76 11.92
CA ILE A 138 2.45 -5.31 11.99
C ILE A 138 0.94 -5.03 12.00
N ASN A 139 0.21 -5.60 11.03
CA ASN A 139 -1.23 -5.38 10.89
C ASN A 139 -2.06 -5.94 12.05
N ALA A 140 -1.57 -6.96 12.76
CA ALA A 140 -2.29 -7.61 13.85
C ALA A 140 -1.90 -7.09 15.25
N GLU A 141 -0.67 -6.63 15.42
CA GLU A 141 -0.10 -6.38 16.76
C GLU A 141 0.16 -4.89 17.01
N ILE A 142 0.27 -4.05 15.97
CA ILE A 142 0.59 -2.62 16.11
C ILE A 142 -0.65 -1.78 15.83
N GLU A 143 -1.31 -1.33 16.86
CA GLU A 143 -2.47 -0.45 16.74
C GLU A 143 -2.11 0.84 16.02
N GLY A 144 -2.96 1.24 15.08
CA GLY A 144 -2.78 2.45 14.28
C GLY A 144 -1.73 2.34 13.16
N ALA A 145 -1.19 1.15 12.88
CA ALA A 145 -0.29 0.90 11.75
C ALA A 145 -0.89 -0.17 10.82
N PHE A 146 -0.90 0.08 9.52
CA PHE A 146 -1.41 -0.85 8.53
C PHE A 146 -0.54 -0.85 7.26
N VAL A 147 0.05 -2.01 6.97
CA VAL A 147 0.82 -2.27 5.74
C VAL A 147 -0.11 -2.78 4.65
N PHE A 148 -0.02 -2.21 3.44
CA PHE A 148 -0.85 -2.58 2.28
C PHE A 148 -0.04 -2.79 1.01
#